data_ec1fdc5d743bbf23a7ba7a1d4a5a6cb0
#
_entry.id   ec1fdc5d743bbf23a7ba7a1d4a5a6cb0
#
_cell.length_a   1.000
_cell.length_b   1.000
_cell.length_c   1.000
_cell.angle_alpha   90.00
_cell.angle_beta   90.00
_cell.angle_gamma   90.00
#
_symmetry.space_group_name_H-M   'P 1'
#
loop_
_entity.id
_entity.type
_entity.pdbx_description
1 polymer ?
#
loop_
_entity_poly.entity_id
_entity_poly.type
_entity_poly.pdbx_seq_one_letter_code
_entity_poly.pdbx_strand_id
1 'polypeptide(L)'
;VPHDLQADYGRLDGSFHRCLIGERKIGRVAMNGEALWLAEIQGDEEWIADPSWFSREGIRTFAAHPLIFRGDVLGVLALFDRGLLDTEAFEWLRMFADYAAVSIANARALEEIDILRARLEEENLYLREEVTAALGMGEFVGESQALQHVLRQVQLVAPTDAAVLITGESGTGKELVARAIHDRSLRKGRALIKVNCSAVPDALFE
;
A
#
# COMPACT_ATOMS: atom_id res chain seq x y z
N VAL A 1 39.59 15.73 -0.23
CA VAL A 1 38.61 15.31 -1.23
C VAL A 1 38.13 16.59 -1.92
N PRO A 2 38.27 16.73 -3.25
CA PRO A 2 37.84 17.93 -3.94
C PRO A 2 36.33 18.11 -3.80
N HIS A 3 35.89 19.33 -3.47
CA HIS A 3 34.51 19.72 -3.15
C HIS A 3 33.51 19.54 -4.32
N ASP A 4 34.00 19.34 -5.56
CA ASP A 4 33.17 19.23 -6.77
C ASP A 4 32.57 17.83 -7.02
N LEU A 5 33.04 16.79 -6.34
CA LEU A 5 32.58 15.41 -6.56
C LEU A 5 31.31 15.05 -5.80
N GLN A 6 30.98 15.76 -4.71
CA GLN A 6 29.77 15.51 -3.92
C GLN A 6 28.48 15.97 -4.60
N ALA A 7 28.55 16.91 -5.53
CA ALA A 7 27.37 17.48 -6.18
C ALA A 7 26.73 16.54 -7.22
N ASP A 8 27.53 15.70 -7.90
CA ASP A 8 27.02 14.83 -8.98
C ASP A 8 26.48 13.48 -8.50
N TYR A 9 26.98 12.97 -7.38
CA TYR A 9 26.52 11.66 -6.85
C TYR A 9 25.19 11.74 -6.11
N GLY A 10 24.76 12.90 -5.70
CA GLY A 10 23.46 13.11 -5.05
C GLY A 10 22.28 13.32 -6.01
N ARG A 11 22.54 13.46 -7.31
CA ARG A 11 21.48 13.73 -8.30
C ARG A 11 20.96 12.43 -8.87
N LEU A 12 19.68 12.16 -8.67
CA LEU A 12 18.99 10.99 -9.21
C LEU A 12 18.70 11.08 -10.73
N ASP A 13 19.01 12.22 -11.37
CA ASP A 13 18.75 12.52 -12.78
C ASP A 13 20.03 12.60 -13.66
N GLY A 14 21.19 12.30 -13.10
CA GLY A 14 22.48 12.31 -13.82
C GLY A 14 22.60 11.18 -14.86
N SER A 15 23.50 11.34 -15.83
CA SER A 15 23.77 10.38 -16.92
C SER A 15 24.22 8.98 -16.44
N PHE A 16 24.71 8.89 -15.21
CA PHE A 16 25.14 7.63 -14.58
C PHE A 16 24.03 6.93 -13.79
N HIS A 17 22.87 7.55 -13.61
CA HIS A 17 21.77 7.02 -12.81
C HIS A 17 20.73 6.23 -13.61
N ARG A 18 20.91 6.13 -14.92
CA ARG A 18 20.05 5.33 -15.80
C ARG A 18 20.86 4.30 -16.53
N CYS A 19 20.58 3.04 -16.26
CA CYS A 19 21.11 1.90 -16.98
C CYS A 19 19.93 1.12 -17.57
N LEU A 20 19.92 0.91 -18.88
CA LEU A 20 18.88 0.10 -19.50
C LEU A 20 19.10 -1.37 -19.17
N ILE A 21 18.01 -2.11 -18.99
CA ILE A 21 18.06 -3.55 -18.75
C ILE A 21 18.70 -4.22 -19.98
N GLY A 22 19.67 -5.07 -19.73
CA GLY A 22 20.47 -5.74 -20.77
C GLY A 22 21.68 -4.94 -21.24
N GLU A 23 21.76 -3.64 -20.96
CA GLU A 23 22.92 -2.84 -21.30
C GLU A 23 23.99 -2.86 -20.20
N ARG A 24 25.26 -2.80 -20.60
CA ARG A 24 26.40 -2.80 -19.71
C ARG A 24 26.39 -3.98 -18.71
N LYS A 25 27.23 -3.96 -17.69
CA LYS A 25 27.31 -5.05 -16.70
C LYS A 25 26.12 -5.06 -15.74
N ILE A 26 25.72 -3.89 -15.23
CA ILE A 26 24.58 -3.78 -14.29
C ILE A 26 23.28 -4.19 -14.97
N GLY A 27 23.02 -3.70 -16.21
CA GLY A 27 21.82 -4.06 -16.94
C GLY A 27 21.75 -5.54 -17.31
N ARG A 28 22.89 -6.20 -17.54
CA ARG A 28 22.93 -7.66 -17.77
C ARG A 28 22.62 -8.45 -16.50
N VAL A 29 23.15 -8.03 -15.34
CA VAL A 29 22.80 -8.63 -14.05
C VAL A 29 21.29 -8.47 -13.80
N ALA A 30 20.73 -7.31 -14.12
CA ALA A 30 19.29 -7.08 -14.00
C ALA A 30 18.47 -7.99 -14.94
N MET A 31 18.94 -8.25 -16.14
CA MET A 31 18.26 -9.06 -17.14
C MET A 31 18.33 -10.56 -16.84
N ASN A 32 19.54 -11.04 -16.47
CA ASN A 32 19.80 -12.47 -16.32
C ASN A 32 19.51 -12.99 -14.91
N GLY A 33 19.49 -12.11 -13.89
CA GLY A 33 19.38 -12.52 -12.49
C GLY A 33 20.63 -13.24 -11.96
N GLU A 34 21.78 -13.06 -12.63
CA GLU A 34 23.04 -13.71 -12.26
C GLU A 34 24.02 -12.69 -11.68
N ALA A 35 24.66 -13.07 -10.57
CA ALA A 35 25.68 -12.23 -9.95
C ALA A 35 26.93 -12.15 -10.84
N LEU A 36 27.63 -11.02 -10.77
CA LEU A 36 28.85 -10.78 -11.54
C LEU A 36 29.94 -10.23 -10.63
N TRP A 37 31.13 -10.81 -10.78
CA TRP A 37 32.33 -10.32 -10.11
C TRP A 37 33.46 -10.21 -11.13
N LEU A 38 34.06 -9.01 -11.21
CA LEU A 38 35.20 -8.69 -12.06
C LEU A 38 36.32 -8.16 -11.16
N ALA A 39 37.44 -8.89 -11.12
CA ALA A 39 38.66 -8.48 -10.44
C ALA A 39 39.65 -7.87 -11.46
N GLU A 40 40.49 -6.98 -10.98
CA GLU A 40 41.61 -6.40 -11.77
C GLU A 40 41.19 -5.67 -13.05
N ILE A 41 40.14 -4.84 -12.95
CA ILE A 41 39.65 -4.01 -14.06
C ILE A 41 40.71 -2.96 -14.39
N GLN A 42 41.03 -2.80 -15.68
CA GLN A 42 42.07 -1.88 -16.14
C GLN A 42 41.58 -0.48 -16.49
N GLY A 43 40.24 -0.32 -16.61
CA GLY A 43 39.59 0.98 -16.81
C GLY A 43 39.36 1.38 -18.26
N ASP A 44 39.76 0.56 -19.20
CA ASP A 44 39.61 0.78 -20.66
C ASP A 44 38.54 -0.12 -21.31
N GLU A 45 37.79 -0.88 -20.52
CA GLU A 45 36.75 -1.76 -21.03
C GLU A 45 35.55 -0.98 -21.57
N GLU A 46 35.02 -1.40 -22.72
CA GLU A 46 33.87 -0.77 -23.42
C GLU A 46 32.59 -0.60 -22.58
N TRP A 47 32.43 -1.41 -21.54
CA TRP A 47 31.25 -1.35 -20.68
C TRP A 47 31.32 -0.22 -19.64
N ILE A 48 32.49 0.39 -19.43
CA ILE A 48 32.71 1.49 -18.52
C ILE A 48 32.13 2.78 -19.12
N ALA A 49 31.22 3.41 -18.42
CA ALA A 49 30.53 4.61 -18.90
C ALA A 49 31.44 5.84 -18.97
N ASP A 50 32.33 5.98 -17.98
CA ASP A 50 33.29 7.07 -17.86
C ASP A 50 34.65 6.50 -17.44
N PRO A 51 35.51 6.18 -18.40
CA PRO A 51 36.85 5.70 -18.12
C PRO A 51 37.70 6.71 -17.33
N SER A 52 37.46 8.00 -17.51
CA SER A 52 38.20 9.04 -16.82
C SER A 52 37.87 9.09 -15.33
N TRP A 53 36.58 8.93 -14.97
CA TRP A 53 36.13 8.78 -13.59
C TRP A 53 36.67 7.50 -12.97
N PHE A 54 36.62 6.40 -13.69
CA PHE A 54 37.06 5.09 -13.22
C PHE A 54 38.54 5.10 -12.86
N SER A 55 39.37 5.67 -13.75
CA SER A 55 40.83 5.81 -13.54
C SER A 55 41.16 6.78 -12.41
N ARG A 56 40.44 7.91 -12.33
CA ARG A 56 40.65 8.92 -11.28
C ARG A 56 40.33 8.37 -9.88
N GLU A 57 39.27 7.56 -9.78
CA GLU A 57 38.89 6.93 -8.51
C GLU A 57 39.74 5.72 -8.16
N GLY A 58 40.54 5.23 -9.09
CA GLY A 58 41.42 4.07 -8.89
C GLY A 58 40.63 2.77 -8.65
N ILE A 59 39.49 2.62 -9.31
CA ILE A 59 38.64 1.45 -9.16
C ILE A 59 39.33 0.25 -9.85
N ARG A 60 39.35 -0.87 -9.12
CA ARG A 60 40.01 -2.11 -9.61
C ARG A 60 39.08 -3.31 -9.63
N THR A 61 37.97 -3.25 -8.89
CA THR A 61 37.04 -4.37 -8.77
C THR A 61 35.61 -3.87 -8.96
N PHE A 62 34.79 -4.67 -9.63
CA PHE A 62 33.36 -4.51 -9.74
C PHE A 62 32.67 -5.79 -9.29
N ALA A 63 31.70 -5.67 -8.42
CA ALA A 63 30.84 -6.77 -8.01
C ALA A 63 29.38 -6.33 -8.06
N ALA A 64 28.50 -7.20 -8.51
CA ALA A 64 27.08 -6.94 -8.56
C ALA A 64 26.28 -8.20 -8.25
N HIS A 65 25.26 -8.04 -7.42
CA HIS A 65 24.27 -9.06 -7.13
C HIS A 65 22.86 -8.58 -7.49
N PRO A 66 22.04 -9.43 -8.14
CA PRO A 66 20.65 -9.12 -8.37
C PRO A 66 19.88 -9.14 -7.04
N LEU A 67 18.93 -8.22 -6.89
CA LEU A 67 17.98 -8.19 -5.79
C LEU A 67 16.78 -9.04 -6.18
N ILE A 68 16.78 -10.32 -5.80
CA ILE A 68 15.75 -11.28 -6.23
C ILE A 68 14.73 -11.49 -5.11
N PHE A 69 13.44 -11.35 -5.43
CA PHE A 69 12.35 -11.70 -4.54
C PHE A 69 11.31 -12.53 -5.29
N ARG A 70 11.05 -13.75 -4.82
CA ARG A 70 10.10 -14.72 -5.43
C ARG A 70 10.34 -15.02 -6.90
N GLY A 71 11.59 -14.92 -7.37
CA GLY A 71 11.97 -15.14 -8.75
C GLY A 71 12.04 -13.88 -9.62
N ASP A 72 11.54 -12.75 -9.15
CA ASP A 72 11.61 -11.48 -9.85
C ASP A 72 12.84 -10.67 -9.44
N VAL A 73 13.53 -10.07 -10.40
CA VAL A 73 14.66 -9.17 -10.15
C VAL A 73 14.09 -7.76 -9.88
N LEU A 74 14.16 -7.32 -8.63
CA LEU A 74 13.69 -6.00 -8.19
C LEU A 74 14.69 -4.87 -8.47
N GLY A 75 15.97 -5.22 -8.61
CA GLY A 75 17.07 -4.29 -8.82
C GLY A 75 18.42 -5.00 -8.80
N VAL A 76 19.50 -4.23 -8.73
CA VAL A 76 20.88 -4.73 -8.64
C VAL A 76 21.62 -3.96 -7.56
N LEU A 77 22.28 -4.67 -6.67
CA LEU A 77 23.27 -4.11 -5.75
C LEU A 77 24.64 -4.20 -6.42
N ALA A 78 25.25 -3.06 -6.73
CA ALA A 78 26.54 -2.99 -7.38
C ALA A 78 27.55 -2.27 -6.50
N LEU A 79 28.77 -2.80 -6.46
CA LEU A 79 29.91 -2.26 -5.73
C LEU A 79 31.07 -2.02 -6.69
N PHE A 80 31.69 -0.84 -6.59
CA PHE A 80 32.97 -0.52 -7.17
C PHE A 80 34.00 -0.34 -6.06
N ASP A 81 35.12 -1.07 -6.12
CA ASP A 81 36.15 -1.03 -5.09
C ASP A 81 37.54 -0.71 -5.68
N ARG A 82 38.35 -0.01 -4.89
CA ARG A 82 39.76 0.32 -5.18
C ARG A 82 40.70 -0.84 -4.85
N GLY A 83 40.26 -1.73 -3.97
CA GLY A 83 40.96 -2.93 -3.57
C GLY A 83 40.60 -4.15 -4.42
N LEU A 84 41.15 -5.30 -4.04
CA LEU A 84 40.69 -6.59 -4.52
C LEU A 84 39.64 -7.12 -3.58
N LEU A 85 38.52 -7.47 -4.14
CA LEU A 85 37.44 -8.15 -3.39
C LEU A 85 37.83 -9.63 -3.27
N ASP A 86 37.68 -10.22 -2.10
CA ASP A 86 37.82 -11.65 -1.90
C ASP A 86 36.47 -12.38 -2.00
N THR A 87 36.53 -13.70 -2.00
CA THR A 87 35.31 -14.52 -2.12
C THR A 87 34.37 -14.31 -0.92
N GLU A 88 34.93 -14.09 0.27
CA GLU A 88 34.12 -13.86 1.48
C GLU A 88 33.33 -12.56 1.40
N ALA A 89 33.97 -11.47 0.96
CA ALA A 89 33.32 -10.18 0.77
C ALA A 89 32.26 -10.25 -0.34
N PHE A 90 32.49 -11.04 -1.41
CA PHE A 90 31.49 -11.26 -2.46
C PHE A 90 30.25 -12.01 -1.93
N GLU A 91 30.44 -13.01 -1.07
CA GLU A 91 29.32 -13.70 -0.41
C GLU A 91 28.57 -12.80 0.59
N TRP A 92 29.27 -11.92 1.32
CA TRP A 92 28.64 -10.91 2.14
C TRP A 92 27.75 -9.97 1.31
N LEU A 93 28.24 -9.55 0.14
CA LEU A 93 27.47 -8.71 -0.78
C LEU A 93 26.16 -9.39 -1.21
N ARG A 94 26.19 -10.71 -1.45
CA ARG A 94 25.02 -11.52 -1.73
C ARG A 94 23.99 -11.45 -0.59
N MET A 95 24.47 -11.64 0.65
CA MET A 95 23.59 -11.55 1.82
C MET A 95 22.91 -10.18 1.94
N PHE A 96 23.65 -9.10 1.70
CA PHE A 96 23.07 -7.75 1.66
C PHE A 96 22.05 -7.59 0.53
N ALA A 97 22.32 -8.15 -0.65
CA ALA A 97 21.39 -8.12 -1.77
C ALA A 97 20.07 -8.85 -1.43
N ASP A 98 20.15 -10.04 -0.83
CA ASP A 98 18.98 -10.81 -0.38
C ASP A 98 18.15 -10.03 0.65
N TYR A 99 18.82 -9.42 1.64
CA TYR A 99 18.15 -8.59 2.64
C TYR A 99 17.49 -7.35 2.03
N ALA A 100 18.19 -6.66 1.13
CA ALA A 100 17.68 -5.50 0.42
C ALA A 100 16.46 -5.86 -0.45
N ALA A 101 16.50 -7.00 -1.14
CA ALA A 101 15.38 -7.49 -1.95
C ALA A 101 14.11 -7.67 -1.10
N VAL A 102 14.22 -8.34 0.05
CA VAL A 102 13.10 -8.55 0.97
C VAL A 102 12.58 -7.20 1.51
N SER A 103 13.49 -6.31 1.89
CA SER A 103 13.11 -5.00 2.44
C SER A 103 12.38 -4.13 1.42
N ILE A 104 12.86 -4.10 0.18
CA ILE A 104 12.22 -3.38 -0.92
C ILE A 104 10.84 -3.98 -1.24
N ALA A 105 10.74 -5.32 -1.30
CA ALA A 105 9.48 -5.99 -1.54
C ALA A 105 8.44 -5.67 -0.46
N ASN A 106 8.84 -5.71 0.81
CA ASN A 106 7.97 -5.36 1.93
C ASN A 106 7.53 -3.90 1.90
N ALA A 107 8.45 -2.97 1.60
CA ALA A 107 8.12 -1.55 1.49
C ALA A 107 7.08 -1.30 0.38
N ARG A 108 7.28 -1.90 -0.80
CA ARG A 108 6.32 -1.80 -1.93
C ARG A 108 4.96 -2.40 -1.59
N ALA A 109 4.93 -3.54 -0.90
CA ALA A 109 3.67 -4.17 -0.48
C ALA A 109 2.90 -3.31 0.53
N LEU A 110 3.59 -2.66 1.47
CA LEU A 110 2.96 -1.74 2.42
C LEU A 110 2.38 -0.51 1.69
N GLU A 111 3.13 0.08 0.77
CA GLU A 111 2.66 1.21 -0.03
C GLU A 111 1.41 0.85 -0.87
N GLU A 112 1.40 -0.33 -1.48
CA GLU A 112 0.24 -0.83 -2.23
C GLU A 112 -0.98 -1.04 -1.32
N ILE A 113 -0.78 -1.59 -0.12
CA ILE A 113 -1.85 -1.77 0.88
C ILE A 113 -2.45 -0.41 1.26
N ASP A 114 -1.64 0.60 1.48
CA ASP A 114 -2.12 1.93 1.86
C ASP A 114 -2.91 2.59 0.71
N ILE A 115 -2.45 2.46 -0.53
CA ILE A 115 -3.17 2.94 -1.72
C ILE A 115 -4.53 2.23 -1.87
N LEU A 116 -4.55 0.89 -1.73
CA LEU A 116 -5.78 0.11 -1.84
C LEU A 116 -6.76 0.41 -0.72
N ARG A 117 -6.28 0.62 0.51
CA ARG A 117 -7.12 1.06 1.64
C ARG A 117 -7.78 2.40 1.38
N ALA A 118 -7.00 3.40 0.96
CA ALA A 118 -7.54 4.72 0.65
C ALA A 118 -8.62 4.65 -0.43
N ARG A 119 -8.39 3.87 -1.49
CA ARG A 119 -9.38 3.67 -2.56
C ARG A 119 -10.65 2.95 -2.08
N LEU A 120 -10.51 1.92 -1.24
CA LEU A 120 -11.65 1.21 -0.68
C LEU A 120 -12.48 2.10 0.27
N GLU A 121 -11.84 2.97 1.04
CA GLU A 121 -12.52 3.92 1.91
C GLU A 121 -13.32 4.94 1.09
N GLU A 122 -12.75 5.48 0.02
CA GLU A 122 -13.42 6.39 -0.91
C GLU A 122 -14.63 5.73 -1.59
N GLU A 123 -14.45 4.52 -2.13
CA GLU A 123 -15.53 3.76 -2.77
C GLU A 123 -16.65 3.42 -1.76
N ASN A 124 -16.28 3.05 -0.54
CA ASN A 124 -17.24 2.74 0.51
C ASN A 124 -18.05 3.98 0.93
N LEU A 125 -17.40 5.14 0.99
CA LEU A 125 -18.08 6.41 1.26
C LEU A 125 -19.08 6.73 0.14
N TYR A 126 -18.64 6.67 -1.11
CA TYR A 126 -19.48 6.91 -2.28
C TYR A 126 -20.71 5.98 -2.30
N LEU A 127 -20.51 4.67 -2.10
CA LEU A 127 -21.61 3.70 -2.10
C LEU A 127 -22.59 3.96 -0.94
N ARG A 128 -22.11 4.39 0.22
CA ARG A 128 -22.98 4.77 1.34
C ARG A 128 -23.83 5.99 1.02
N GLU A 129 -23.26 7.00 0.37
CA GLU A 129 -23.98 8.20 -0.06
C GLU A 129 -25.02 7.85 -1.12
N GLU A 130 -24.68 7.02 -2.10
CA GLU A 130 -25.60 6.56 -3.15
C GLU A 130 -26.76 5.76 -2.57
N VAL A 131 -26.49 4.82 -1.66
CA VAL A 131 -27.52 4.05 -0.95
C VAL A 131 -28.41 4.97 -0.12
N THR A 132 -27.84 5.96 0.56
CA THR A 132 -28.60 6.93 1.36
C THR A 132 -29.50 7.79 0.46
N ALA A 133 -28.99 8.26 -0.66
CA ALA A 133 -29.76 9.03 -1.65
C ALA A 133 -30.87 8.19 -2.31
N ALA A 134 -30.57 6.95 -2.73
CA ALA A 134 -31.53 6.05 -3.39
C ALA A 134 -32.69 5.63 -2.46
N LEU A 135 -32.42 5.54 -1.16
CA LEU A 135 -33.44 5.19 -0.18
C LEU A 135 -34.34 6.38 0.23
N GLY A 136 -34.13 7.57 -0.34
CA GLY A 136 -34.99 8.73 -0.10
C GLY A 136 -35.09 9.14 1.37
N MET A 137 -34.05 8.91 2.15
CA MET A 137 -34.08 9.08 3.59
C MET A 137 -33.70 10.49 3.98
N GLY A 138 -34.65 11.35 3.72
CA GLY A 138 -34.73 12.66 4.33
C GLY A 138 -34.93 12.60 5.83
N GLU A 139 -34.55 13.66 6.48
CA GLU A 139 -34.88 13.95 7.87
C GLU A 139 -36.36 13.70 8.14
N PHE A 140 -36.71 13.33 9.37
CA PHE A 140 -38.08 13.28 9.79
C PHE A 140 -38.75 14.62 9.50
N VAL A 141 -39.71 14.62 8.58
CA VAL A 141 -40.48 15.81 8.24
C VAL A 141 -41.72 15.84 9.10
N GLY A 142 -41.81 16.81 9.99
CA GLY A 142 -42.99 17.03 10.85
C GLY A 142 -42.63 17.61 12.19
N GLU A 143 -43.59 18.37 12.76
CA GLU A 143 -43.46 19.03 14.07
C GLU A 143 -44.49 18.54 15.10
N SER A 144 -45.15 17.40 14.81
CA SER A 144 -46.18 16.88 15.73
C SER A 144 -45.57 16.50 17.09
N GLN A 145 -46.35 16.71 18.17
CA GLN A 145 -45.91 16.33 19.52
C GLN A 145 -45.60 14.83 19.65
N ALA A 146 -46.31 13.99 18.89
CA ALA A 146 -46.07 12.55 18.84
C ALA A 146 -44.71 12.22 18.25
N LEU A 147 -44.32 12.85 17.10
CA LEU A 147 -43.02 12.67 16.48
C LEU A 147 -41.89 13.15 17.40
N GLN A 148 -42.06 14.32 18.03
CA GLN A 148 -41.07 14.83 18.98
C GLN A 148 -40.88 13.91 20.19
N HIS A 149 -41.97 13.25 20.65
CA HIS A 149 -41.87 12.25 21.71
C HIS A 149 -41.00 11.05 21.26
N VAL A 150 -41.28 10.51 20.08
CA VAL A 150 -40.48 9.41 19.51
C VAL A 150 -39.01 9.80 19.34
N LEU A 151 -38.72 11.00 18.82
CA LEU A 151 -37.35 11.47 18.65
C LEU A 151 -36.59 11.62 19.97
N ARG A 152 -37.25 12.05 21.03
CA ARG A 152 -36.66 12.06 22.38
C ARG A 152 -36.33 10.65 22.88
N GLN A 153 -37.22 9.68 22.65
CA GLN A 153 -36.93 8.28 23.01
C GLN A 153 -35.74 7.70 22.20
N VAL A 154 -35.66 8.01 20.90
CA VAL A 154 -34.50 7.66 20.05
C VAL A 154 -33.21 8.20 20.67
N GLN A 155 -33.18 9.47 21.09
CA GLN A 155 -31.99 10.07 21.71
C GLN A 155 -31.58 9.39 23.01
N LEU A 156 -32.53 8.92 23.79
CA LEU A 156 -32.27 8.26 25.07
C LEU A 156 -31.74 6.83 24.88
N VAL A 157 -32.26 6.08 23.88
CA VAL A 157 -31.94 4.67 23.72
C VAL A 157 -30.76 4.42 22.80
N ALA A 158 -30.52 5.28 21.82
CA ALA A 158 -29.45 5.10 20.82
C ALA A 158 -28.04 4.90 21.40
N PRO A 159 -27.61 5.60 22.46
CA PRO A 159 -26.28 5.38 23.04
C PRO A 159 -26.17 4.11 23.91
N THR A 160 -27.28 3.36 24.09
CA THR A 160 -27.28 2.13 24.89
C THR A 160 -27.20 0.87 24.04
N ASP A 161 -26.87 -0.27 24.67
CA ASP A 161 -26.91 -1.60 24.02
C ASP A 161 -28.26 -2.32 24.21
N ALA A 162 -29.30 -1.60 24.60
CA ALA A 162 -30.61 -2.17 24.85
C ALA A 162 -31.30 -2.65 23.55
N ALA A 163 -32.02 -3.76 23.64
CA ALA A 163 -32.92 -4.19 22.58
C ALA A 163 -34.13 -3.27 22.50
N VAL A 164 -34.50 -2.81 21.29
CA VAL A 164 -35.60 -1.86 21.08
C VAL A 164 -36.71 -2.51 20.27
N LEU A 165 -37.93 -2.50 20.78
CA LEU A 165 -39.11 -2.89 20.03
C LEU A 165 -39.83 -1.63 19.50
N ILE A 166 -40.00 -1.54 18.18
CA ILE A 166 -40.71 -0.44 17.51
C ILE A 166 -42.07 -0.99 17.02
N THR A 167 -43.16 -0.45 17.52
CA THR A 167 -44.53 -0.85 17.15
C THR A 167 -45.26 0.28 16.41
N GLY A 168 -46.17 -0.09 15.54
CA GLY A 168 -47.00 0.87 14.79
C GLY A 168 -47.61 0.23 13.55
N GLU A 169 -48.57 0.89 12.91
CA GLU A 169 -49.23 0.44 11.68
C GLU A 169 -48.26 0.38 10.48
N SER A 170 -48.67 -0.31 9.41
CA SER A 170 -47.86 -0.33 8.17
C SER A 170 -47.75 1.08 7.60
N GLY A 171 -46.55 1.44 7.12
CA GLY A 171 -46.28 2.77 6.52
C GLY A 171 -46.00 3.91 7.50
N THR A 172 -46.06 3.71 8.83
CA THR A 172 -45.82 4.77 9.84
C THR A 172 -44.38 5.21 10.02
N GLY A 173 -43.43 4.68 9.23
CA GLY A 173 -42.03 5.08 9.31
C GLY A 173 -41.20 4.34 10.38
N LYS A 174 -41.61 3.14 10.83
CA LYS A 174 -40.84 2.32 11.79
C LYS A 174 -39.39 2.10 11.35
N GLU A 175 -39.19 1.94 10.07
CA GLU A 175 -37.83 1.76 9.48
C GLU A 175 -36.98 3.02 9.63
N LEU A 176 -37.58 4.20 9.47
CA LEU A 176 -36.87 5.48 9.70
C LEU A 176 -36.45 5.61 11.16
N VAL A 177 -37.31 5.19 12.11
CA VAL A 177 -36.98 5.20 13.53
C VAL A 177 -35.83 4.24 13.84
N ALA A 178 -35.88 3.01 13.31
CA ALA A 178 -34.80 2.03 13.50
C ALA A 178 -33.46 2.56 13.00
N ARG A 179 -33.45 3.17 11.81
CA ARG A 179 -32.27 3.80 11.28
C ARG A 179 -31.80 4.97 12.13
N ALA A 180 -32.70 5.85 12.57
CA ALA A 180 -32.34 6.99 13.43
C ALA A 180 -31.70 6.56 14.75
N ILE A 181 -32.11 5.41 15.30
CA ILE A 181 -31.46 4.79 16.46
C ILE A 181 -30.06 4.34 16.10
N HIS A 182 -29.89 3.63 14.98
CA HIS A 182 -28.59 3.16 14.54
C HIS A 182 -27.60 4.30 14.27
N ASP A 183 -28.04 5.35 13.56
CA ASP A 183 -27.19 6.49 13.17
C ASP A 183 -26.71 7.33 14.37
N ARG A 184 -27.45 7.25 15.50
CA ARG A 184 -27.09 7.89 16.77
C ARG A 184 -26.44 6.94 17.77
N SER A 185 -26.31 5.65 17.44
CA SER A 185 -25.75 4.64 18.33
C SER A 185 -24.21 4.64 18.30
N LEU A 186 -23.61 3.92 19.24
CA LEU A 186 -22.17 3.63 19.25
C LEU A 186 -21.73 2.79 18.05
N ARG A 187 -22.69 2.20 17.31
CA ARG A 187 -22.46 1.35 16.12
C ARG A 187 -22.72 2.07 14.80
N LYS A 188 -22.86 3.39 14.78
CA LYS A 188 -23.14 4.20 13.58
C LYS A 188 -22.14 4.00 12.42
N GLY A 189 -20.92 3.58 12.72
CA GLY A 189 -19.89 3.26 11.72
C GLY A 189 -20.00 1.85 11.12
N ARG A 190 -20.92 1.01 11.60
CA ARG A 190 -21.15 -0.35 11.11
C ARG A 190 -22.38 -0.40 10.20
N ALA A 191 -22.45 -1.44 9.34
CA ALA A 191 -23.63 -1.65 8.51
C ALA A 191 -24.87 -2.01 9.36
N LEU A 192 -26.02 -1.38 9.07
CA LEU A 192 -27.31 -1.78 9.61
C LEU A 192 -27.84 -2.96 8.78
N ILE A 193 -27.87 -4.15 9.37
CA ILE A 193 -28.40 -5.35 8.73
C ILE A 193 -29.90 -5.45 8.94
N LYS A 194 -30.66 -5.46 7.85
CA LYS A 194 -32.13 -5.59 7.87
C LYS A 194 -32.52 -7.02 7.45
N VAL A 195 -33.33 -7.66 8.26
CA VAL A 195 -33.88 -8.97 7.99
C VAL A 195 -35.39 -8.93 8.02
N ASN A 196 -36.04 -9.35 6.94
CA ASN A 196 -37.50 -9.53 6.93
C ASN A 196 -37.82 -10.96 7.40
N CYS A 197 -38.16 -11.10 8.67
CA CYS A 197 -38.45 -12.39 9.28
C CYS A 197 -39.66 -13.12 8.63
N SER A 198 -40.58 -12.40 8.02
CA SER A 198 -41.70 -13.02 7.32
C SER A 198 -41.33 -13.68 5.98
N ALA A 199 -40.14 -13.34 5.45
CA ALA A 199 -39.61 -13.90 4.23
C ALA A 199 -38.62 -15.07 4.48
N VAL A 200 -38.31 -15.36 5.75
CA VAL A 200 -37.38 -16.44 6.12
C VAL A 200 -38.19 -17.71 6.38
N PRO A 201 -37.93 -18.85 5.69
CA PRO A 201 -38.59 -20.11 6.00
C PRO A 201 -38.31 -20.57 7.43
N ASP A 202 -39.30 -21.18 8.08
CA ASP A 202 -39.22 -21.65 9.48
C ASP A 202 -38.02 -22.59 9.73
N ALA A 203 -37.61 -23.37 8.72
CA ALA A 203 -36.49 -24.30 8.77
C ALA A 203 -35.11 -23.61 8.91
N LEU A 204 -35.03 -22.29 8.81
CA LEU A 204 -33.78 -21.52 8.97
C LEU A 204 -33.71 -20.80 10.34
N PHE A 205 -34.67 -21.03 11.22
CA PHE A 205 -34.69 -20.48 12.58
C PHE A 205 -34.22 -21.47 13.66
N GLU A 206 -33.74 -22.66 13.29
CA GLU A 206 -33.14 -23.67 14.18
C GLU A 206 -31.65 -23.48 14.38
#